data_503f32b71170f533e2c829c418474e44
#
_entry.id   503f32b71170f533e2c829c418474e44
#
_cell.length_a   1.000
_cell.length_b   1.000
_cell.length_c   1.000
_cell.angle_alpha   90.00
_cell.angle_beta   90.00
_cell.angle_gamma   90.00
#
_symmetry.space_group_name_H-M   'P 1'
#
loop_
_entity.id
_entity.type
_entity.pdbx_description
1 polymer ?
#
loop_
_entity_poly.entity_id
_entity_poly.type
_entity_poly.pdbx_seq_one_letter_code
_entity_poly.pdbx_strand_id
1 'polypeptide(L)'
;MENYAWEHAAGAPGLPEAGQRAAGGAGPLGERERSVLAFERHWWRHAGAKEEAIRREFAVGPTAYYQLLSRLIDDPAAIAYDPMLVKRLQRQRASRKRQRTPR
;
A
#
# COMPACT_ATOMS: atom_id res chain seq x y z
N MET A 1 -13.17 6.39 -4.31
CA MET A 1 -13.09 5.68 -3.03
C MET A 1 -11.69 5.44 -2.61
N GLU A 2 -10.91 4.79 -3.47
CA GLU A 2 -9.53 4.50 -3.13
C GLU A 2 -8.73 5.78 -2.88
N ASN A 3 -9.03 6.82 -3.63
CA ASN A 3 -8.33 8.07 -3.45
C ASN A 3 -8.52 8.62 -2.06
N TYR A 4 -9.71 8.42 -1.54
CA TYR A 4 -10.01 8.87 -0.20
C TYR A 4 -9.09 8.19 0.81
N ALA A 5 -8.87 6.89 0.63
CA ALA A 5 -8.01 6.15 1.56
C ALA A 5 -6.57 6.66 1.53
N TRP A 6 -6.10 7.06 0.37
CA TRP A 6 -4.74 7.58 0.28
C TRP A 6 -4.54 8.84 1.10
N GLU A 7 -5.60 9.62 1.26
CA GLU A 7 -5.48 10.92 1.90
C GLU A 7 -5.77 10.89 3.39
N HIS A 8 -6.58 9.98 3.83
CA HIS A 8 -7.11 10.03 5.19
C HIS A 8 -6.56 8.97 6.10
N ALA A 9 -5.46 8.37 5.75
CA ALA A 9 -4.95 7.25 6.51
C ALA A 9 -3.91 7.65 7.53
N ALA A 10 -4.12 8.75 8.20
CA ALA A 10 -3.14 9.20 9.18
C ALA A 10 -3.31 8.47 10.50
N GLY A 11 -2.19 8.12 11.13
CA GLY A 11 -2.21 7.54 12.44
C GLY A 11 -2.97 6.22 12.52
N ALA A 12 -2.87 5.42 11.51
CA ALA A 12 -3.65 4.20 11.41
C ALA A 12 -3.30 3.22 12.52
N PRO A 13 -4.26 2.94 13.40
CA PRO A 13 -4.03 1.93 14.41
C PRO A 13 -4.02 0.55 13.76
N GLY A 14 -3.32 -0.37 14.37
CA GLY A 14 -3.26 -1.72 13.87
C GLY A 14 -2.08 -2.00 12.96
N LEU A 15 -1.39 -0.97 12.51
CA LEU A 15 -0.16 -1.20 11.77
C LEU A 15 0.95 -1.55 12.76
N PRO A 16 1.70 -2.59 12.46
CA PRO A 16 2.75 -3.01 13.38
C PRO A 16 3.91 -2.05 13.38
N GLU A 17 4.57 -1.99 14.50
CA GLU A 17 5.78 -1.21 14.58
C GLU A 17 6.92 -1.98 15.14
N ALA A 18 6.67 -2.79 16.13
CA ALA A 18 7.74 -3.52 16.77
C ALA A 18 8.40 -4.44 15.76
N GLY A 19 9.68 -4.32 15.60
CA GLY A 19 10.41 -5.16 14.69
C GLY A 19 10.23 -4.81 13.24
N GLN A 20 9.51 -3.75 12.95
CA GLN A 20 9.30 -3.31 11.58
C GLN A 20 10.12 -2.07 11.33
N ARG A 21 10.73 -2.00 10.17
CA ARG A 21 11.35 -0.77 9.76
C ARG A 21 10.27 0.21 9.33
N ALA A 22 10.53 1.49 9.50
CA ALA A 22 9.60 2.50 8.99
C ALA A 22 9.68 2.49 7.48
N ALA A 23 8.54 2.62 6.83
CA ALA A 23 8.52 2.71 5.38
C ALA A 23 9.36 3.91 4.95
N GLY A 24 10.21 3.70 3.97
CA GLY A 24 11.14 4.71 3.54
C GLY A 24 12.43 4.73 4.32
N GLY A 25 12.56 3.89 5.33
CA GLY A 25 13.77 3.84 6.12
C GLY A 25 14.86 3.01 5.49
N ALA A 26 15.94 2.84 6.21
CA ALA A 26 17.08 2.08 5.73
C ALA A 26 16.85 0.59 6.00
N GLY A 27 17.54 -0.24 5.23
CA GLY A 27 17.52 -1.67 5.45
C GLY A 27 16.52 -2.41 4.59
N PRO A 28 16.55 -3.73 4.65
CA PRO A 28 15.68 -4.55 3.83
C PRO A 28 14.23 -4.49 4.29
N LEU A 29 13.34 -4.89 3.40
CA LEU A 29 11.92 -4.91 3.73
C LEU A 29 11.65 -5.93 4.82
N GLY A 30 10.72 -5.58 5.68
CA GLY A 30 10.24 -6.50 6.67
C GLY A 30 9.26 -7.49 6.08
N GLU A 31 8.86 -8.45 6.90
CA GLU A 31 7.98 -9.50 6.46
C GLU A 31 6.61 -8.96 6.06
N ARG A 32 6.06 -8.06 6.85
CA ARG A 32 4.75 -7.51 6.52
C ARG A 32 4.80 -6.72 5.23
N GLU A 33 5.87 -5.98 5.01
CA GLU A 33 6.01 -5.21 3.79
C GLU A 33 6.07 -6.11 2.57
N ARG A 34 6.80 -7.21 2.66
CA ARG A 34 6.84 -8.16 1.58
C ARG A 34 5.48 -8.80 1.34
N SER A 35 4.74 -9.06 2.41
CA SER A 35 3.39 -9.61 2.29
C SER A 35 2.45 -8.66 1.58
N VAL A 36 2.58 -7.36 1.86
CA VAL A 36 1.76 -6.37 1.20
C VAL A 36 2.04 -6.36 -0.30
N LEU A 37 3.31 -6.39 -0.66
CA LEU A 37 3.66 -6.41 -2.09
C LEU A 37 3.16 -7.68 -2.77
N ALA A 38 3.27 -8.83 -2.10
CA ALA A 38 2.75 -10.07 -2.65
C ALA A 38 1.24 -9.98 -2.84
N PHE A 39 0.56 -9.37 -1.88
CA PHE A 39 -0.89 -9.21 -1.97
C PHE A 39 -1.27 -8.36 -3.18
N GLU A 40 -0.48 -7.33 -3.49
CA GLU A 40 -0.79 -6.45 -4.61
C GLU A 40 -0.58 -7.11 -5.96
N ARG A 41 0.05 -8.26 -6.02
CA ARG A 41 0.18 -8.99 -7.27
C ARG A 41 -1.11 -9.65 -7.70
N HIS A 42 -2.05 -9.84 -6.77
CA HIS A 42 -3.33 -10.45 -7.09
C HIS A 42 -4.22 -9.46 -7.82
N TRP A 43 -5.03 -9.99 -8.71
CA TRP A 43 -6.03 -9.20 -9.40
C TRP A 43 -7.35 -9.38 -8.70
N TRP A 44 -8.06 -8.29 -8.49
CA TRP A 44 -9.34 -8.32 -7.80
C TRP A 44 -10.43 -7.80 -8.73
N ARG A 45 -11.51 -8.56 -8.83
CA ARG A 45 -12.61 -8.15 -9.68
C ARG A 45 -13.33 -6.93 -9.11
N HIS A 46 -13.50 -6.90 -7.80
CA HIS A 46 -14.23 -5.83 -7.14
C HIS A 46 -13.41 -5.26 -6.01
N ALA A 47 -13.54 -3.94 -5.83
CA ALA A 47 -12.85 -3.28 -4.73
C ALA A 47 -13.29 -3.83 -3.39
N GLY A 48 -14.57 -4.18 -3.25
CA GLY A 48 -15.04 -4.74 -2.00
C GLY A 48 -14.38 -6.04 -1.63
N ALA A 49 -14.15 -6.89 -2.63
CA ALA A 49 -13.48 -8.16 -2.36
C ALA A 49 -12.06 -7.93 -1.88
N LYS A 50 -11.38 -6.96 -2.47
CA LYS A 50 -10.02 -6.65 -2.04
C LYS A 50 -10.02 -6.11 -0.62
N GLU A 51 -10.98 -5.25 -0.30
CA GLU A 51 -11.02 -4.68 1.05
C GLU A 51 -11.29 -5.72 2.10
N GLU A 52 -12.14 -6.69 1.80
CA GLU A 52 -12.37 -7.78 2.75
C GLU A 52 -11.12 -8.62 2.93
N ALA A 53 -10.41 -8.87 1.83
CA ALA A 53 -9.17 -9.63 1.92
C ALA A 53 -8.12 -8.87 2.73
N ILE A 54 -8.08 -7.55 2.62
CA ILE A 54 -7.16 -6.75 3.41
C ILE A 54 -7.43 -6.95 4.89
N ARG A 55 -8.70 -6.87 5.28
CA ARG A 55 -9.05 -7.05 6.69
C ARG A 55 -8.70 -8.43 7.17
N ARG A 56 -8.93 -9.43 6.34
CA ARG A 56 -8.67 -10.82 6.73
C ARG A 56 -7.18 -11.11 6.84
N GLU A 57 -6.40 -10.58 5.88
CA GLU A 57 -4.98 -10.94 5.82
C GLU A 57 -4.12 -10.08 6.73
N PHE A 58 -4.47 -8.82 6.89
CA PHE A 58 -3.60 -7.89 7.60
C PHE A 58 -4.21 -7.36 8.89
N ALA A 59 -5.47 -7.69 9.14
CA ALA A 59 -6.16 -7.27 10.35
C ALA A 59 -6.21 -5.75 10.50
N VAL A 60 -6.25 -5.04 9.38
CA VAL A 60 -6.38 -3.59 9.38
C VAL A 60 -7.43 -3.21 8.35
N GLY A 61 -7.97 -2.01 8.48
CA GLY A 61 -8.92 -1.53 7.51
C GLY A 61 -8.24 -1.03 6.23
N PRO A 62 -9.04 -0.77 5.20
CA PRO A 62 -8.47 -0.32 3.93
C PRO A 62 -7.70 0.97 4.03
N THR A 63 -8.15 1.91 4.85
CA THR A 63 -7.47 3.19 4.99
C THR A 63 -6.05 2.99 5.49
N ALA A 64 -5.88 2.21 6.55
CA ALA A 64 -4.57 1.94 7.10
C ALA A 64 -3.69 1.21 6.11
N TYR A 65 -4.29 0.25 5.41
CA TYR A 65 -3.56 -0.52 4.42
C TYR A 65 -3.01 0.38 3.30
N TYR A 66 -3.86 1.25 2.77
CA TYR A 66 -3.43 2.07 1.64
C TYR A 66 -2.44 3.13 2.06
N GLN A 67 -2.49 3.58 3.31
CA GLN A 67 -1.46 4.48 3.77
C GLN A 67 -0.10 3.80 3.82
N LEU A 68 -0.08 2.57 4.34
CA LEU A 68 1.16 1.81 4.33
C LEU A 68 1.65 1.59 2.91
N LEU A 69 0.75 1.21 2.03
CA LEU A 69 1.13 0.93 0.64
C LEU A 69 1.69 2.18 -0.02
N SER A 70 1.08 3.33 0.23
CA SER A 70 1.55 4.56 -0.39
C SER A 70 2.98 4.88 0.00
N ARG A 71 3.31 4.69 1.27
CA ARG A 71 4.69 4.90 1.71
C ARG A 71 5.62 3.83 1.17
N LEU A 72 5.11 2.62 1.09
CA LEU A 72 5.94 1.49 0.67
C LEU A 72 6.38 1.61 -0.78
N ILE A 73 5.51 2.06 -1.66
CA ILE A 73 5.88 2.12 -3.07
C ILE A 73 6.83 3.28 -3.38
N ASP A 74 7.09 4.14 -2.40
CA ASP A 74 8.13 5.16 -2.55
C ASP A 74 9.43 4.75 -1.85
N ASP A 75 9.44 3.58 -1.24
CA ASP A 75 10.58 3.09 -0.50
C ASP A 75 11.59 2.46 -1.46
N PRO A 76 12.85 2.90 -1.46
CA PRO A 76 13.84 2.30 -2.36
C PRO A 76 13.99 0.80 -2.19
N ALA A 77 13.79 0.29 -0.97
CA ALA A 77 13.90 -1.14 -0.76
C ALA A 77 12.78 -1.90 -1.47
N ALA A 78 11.58 -1.32 -1.53
CA ALA A 78 10.49 -1.95 -2.27
C ALA A 78 10.74 -1.89 -3.76
N ILE A 79 11.27 -0.78 -4.24
CA ILE A 79 11.59 -0.64 -5.66
C ILE A 79 12.63 -1.68 -6.07
N ALA A 80 13.62 -1.89 -5.22
CA ALA A 80 14.63 -2.90 -5.50
C ALA A 80 14.08 -4.32 -5.42
N TYR A 81 13.13 -4.54 -4.51
CA TYR A 81 12.58 -5.86 -4.29
C TYR A 81 11.68 -6.31 -5.45
N ASP A 82 10.85 -5.42 -5.95
CA ASP A 82 9.92 -5.78 -7.01
C ASP A 82 9.65 -4.54 -7.87
N PRO A 83 10.60 -4.17 -8.73
CA PRO A 83 10.49 -2.92 -9.47
C PRO A 83 9.29 -2.85 -10.41
N MET A 84 8.93 -3.95 -11.05
CA MET A 84 7.82 -3.93 -11.98
C MET A 84 6.50 -3.65 -11.28
N LEU A 85 6.29 -4.33 -10.17
CA LEU A 85 5.07 -4.13 -9.39
C LEU A 85 5.00 -2.72 -8.84
N VAL A 86 6.11 -2.24 -8.26
CA VAL A 86 6.10 -0.92 -7.65
C VAL A 86 5.86 0.15 -8.69
N LYS A 87 6.46 0.04 -9.86
CA LYS A 87 6.23 1.02 -10.91
C LYS A 87 4.78 1.02 -11.37
N ARG A 88 4.17 -0.16 -11.46
CA ARG A 88 2.77 -0.24 -11.82
C ARG A 88 1.90 0.46 -10.79
N LEU A 89 2.18 0.21 -9.51
CA LEU A 89 1.41 0.83 -8.44
C LEU A 89 1.59 2.34 -8.42
N GLN A 90 2.80 2.81 -8.68
CA GLN A 90 3.05 4.25 -8.75
C GLN A 90 2.26 4.88 -9.89
N ARG A 91 2.19 4.21 -11.03
CA ARG A 91 1.41 4.72 -12.15
C ARG A 91 -0.08 4.75 -11.82
N GLN A 92 -0.56 3.74 -11.13
CA GLN A 92 -1.96 3.71 -10.73
C GLN A 92 -2.29 4.85 -9.77
N ARG A 93 -1.40 5.10 -8.81
CA ARG A 93 -1.61 6.21 -7.88
C ARG A 93 -1.61 7.55 -8.60
N ALA A 94 -0.69 7.73 -9.53
CA ALA A 94 -0.61 8.97 -10.29
C ALA A 94 -1.85 9.16 -11.17
N SER A 95 -2.34 8.07 -11.74
CA SER A 95 -3.53 8.14 -12.57
C SER A 95 -4.75 8.56 -11.75
N ARG A 96 -4.90 8.01 -10.54
CA ARG A 96 -6.01 8.40 -9.68
C ARG A 96 -5.93 9.86 -9.30
N LYS A 97 -4.72 10.35 -9.02
CA LYS A 97 -4.55 11.75 -8.70
C LYS A 97 -4.97 12.64 -9.86
N ARG A 98 -4.58 12.26 -11.05
CA ARG A 98 -4.95 13.05 -12.23
C ARG A 98 -6.46 13.06 -12.45
N GLN A 99 -7.10 11.93 -12.25
CA GLN A 99 -8.54 11.85 -12.41
C GLN A 99 -9.29 12.69 -11.39
N ARG A 100 -8.71 12.80 -10.19
CA ARG A 100 -9.35 13.55 -9.13
C ARG A 100 -9.19 15.05 -9.30
N THR A 101 -8.16 15.49 -10.01
CA THR A 101 -7.83 16.90 -10.14
C THR A 101 -8.53 17.48 -11.36
N PRO A 102 -9.44 18.42 -11.18
CA PRO A 102 -10.11 19.01 -12.35
C PRO A 102 -9.16 19.88 -13.14
N ARG A 103 -9.52 20.07 -14.39
CA ARG A 103 -8.66 20.79 -15.32
C ARG A 103 -9.09 22.21 -15.49
#